data_f8be91df507aec78015044dc39e7270c
#
_entry.id   f8be91df507aec78015044dc39e7270c
#
_cell.length_a   1.000
_cell.length_b   1.000
_cell.length_c   1.000
_cell.angle_alpha   90.00
_cell.angle_beta   90.00
_cell.angle_gamma   90.00
#
_symmetry.space_group_name_H-M   'P 1'
#
loop_
_entity.id
_entity.type
_entity.pdbx_description
1 polymer ?
#
loop_
_entity_poly.entity_id
_entity_poly.type
_entity_poly.pdbx_seq_one_letter_code
_entity_poly.pdbx_strand_id
1 'polypeptide(L)'
;MITWWNNLNPFQQYIIAIVVGFVIASAVHKDGYNPFFAKPQPKADFAESWQLSFQDPASPIMEGIINLHHDIMFILVFVAVFVITVMYFIIVHFEHTEYTPKFSYEPLMHNTKLEFIWTLVPCLILMLLAMPSFALIYSLDDMATAKMTIKVIGHQWYWTYEYGEIADDNTLLTDPSTQKPKNFDSYMISEDNLEAPANAKKLARQLKANHNVMIPELRVLRLLEVDNRLILPWNEHIRIMITSTDVLHSWAVPSLGIKMDACPGRLNQVSLFINRPGIFYGQCSEICGINHAFMPICIETA
;
A
#
# COMPACT_ATOMS: atom_id res chain seq x y z
N MET A 1 20.16 -10.15 33.92
CA MET A 1 19.87 -9.14 32.89
C MET A 1 20.38 -7.75 33.25
N ILE A 2 20.16 -7.24 34.45
CA ILE A 2 20.57 -5.88 34.89
C ILE A 2 22.08 -5.69 34.92
N THR A 3 22.85 -6.71 35.28
CA THR A 3 24.32 -6.64 35.33
C THR A 3 24.98 -6.55 33.95
N TRP A 4 24.36 -7.16 32.93
CA TRP A 4 24.85 -7.07 31.55
C TRP A 4 24.65 -5.65 30.98
N TRP A 5 23.48 -5.04 31.21
CA TRP A 5 23.18 -3.69 30.78
C TRP A 5 24.16 -2.64 31.34
N ASN A 6 24.49 -2.77 32.63
CA ASN A 6 25.41 -1.82 33.30
C ASN A 6 26.87 -1.94 32.84
N ASN A 7 27.24 -3.05 32.20
CA ASN A 7 28.57 -3.25 31.63
C ASN A 7 28.73 -2.69 30.21
N LEU A 8 27.64 -2.24 29.60
CA LEU A 8 27.65 -1.58 28.31
C LEU A 8 27.99 -0.10 28.45
N ASN A 9 28.75 0.42 27.50
CA ASN A 9 28.96 1.87 27.46
C ASN A 9 27.67 2.62 27.08
N PRO A 10 27.54 3.92 27.40
CA PRO A 10 26.33 4.68 27.15
C PRO A 10 25.82 4.63 25.70
N PHE A 11 26.74 4.55 24.74
CA PHE A 11 26.39 4.44 23.33
C PHE A 11 25.79 3.09 22.97
N GLN A 12 26.33 2.00 23.49
CA GLN A 12 25.76 0.66 23.30
C GLN A 12 24.37 0.55 23.94
N GLN A 13 24.18 1.12 25.13
CA GLN A 13 22.87 1.20 25.77
C GLN A 13 21.86 1.97 24.92
N TYR A 14 22.29 3.09 24.33
CA TYR A 14 21.43 3.91 23.46
C TYR A 14 21.02 3.18 22.18
N ILE A 15 21.97 2.53 21.50
CA ILE A 15 21.66 1.72 20.28
C ILE A 15 20.72 0.57 20.60
N ILE A 16 20.98 -0.15 21.69
CA ILE A 16 20.10 -1.27 22.10
C ILE A 16 18.70 -0.74 22.45
N ALA A 17 18.61 0.39 23.13
CA ALA A 17 17.32 1.02 23.45
C ALA A 17 16.55 1.42 22.19
N ILE A 18 17.21 1.97 21.17
CA ILE A 18 16.60 2.30 19.89
C ILE A 18 16.09 1.03 19.18
N VAL A 19 16.93 0.01 19.06
CA VAL A 19 16.58 -1.24 18.38
C VAL A 19 15.43 -1.95 19.11
N VAL A 20 15.52 -2.05 20.45
CA VAL A 20 14.46 -2.65 21.28
C VAL A 20 13.20 -1.82 21.23
N GLY A 21 13.30 -0.49 21.28
CA GLY A 21 12.15 0.43 21.13
C GLY A 21 11.46 0.28 19.77
N PHE A 22 12.24 0.13 18.69
CA PHE A 22 11.70 -0.10 17.34
C PHE A 22 11.02 -1.49 17.22
N VAL A 23 11.64 -2.53 17.78
CA VAL A 23 11.06 -3.89 17.81
C VAL A 23 9.77 -3.91 18.65
N ILE A 24 9.75 -3.23 19.80
CA ILE A 24 8.55 -3.12 20.64
C ILE A 24 7.47 -2.31 19.90
N ALA A 25 7.81 -1.18 19.28
CA ALA A 25 6.87 -0.37 18.52
C ALA A 25 6.25 -1.15 17.35
N SER A 26 7.04 -1.94 16.62
CA SER A 26 6.55 -2.82 15.57
C SER A 26 5.72 -4.01 16.08
N ALA A 27 5.98 -4.48 17.32
CA ALA A 27 5.20 -5.54 17.96
C ALA A 27 3.88 -5.04 18.56
N VAL A 28 3.88 -3.81 19.11
CA VAL A 28 2.69 -3.18 19.73
C VAL A 28 1.66 -2.75 18.67
N HIS A 29 2.07 -2.51 17.43
CA HIS A 29 1.14 -2.21 16.34
C HIS A 29 0.29 -3.41 15.89
N LYS A 30 0.49 -4.59 16.50
CA LYS A 30 -0.35 -5.79 16.31
C LYS A 30 -1.58 -5.86 17.20
N ASP A 31 -1.83 -4.85 18.02
CA ASP A 31 -2.95 -4.88 18.94
C ASP A 31 -4.27 -4.51 18.24
N GLY A 32 -5.07 -5.53 18.00
CA GLY A 32 -6.51 -5.42 17.72
C GLY A 32 -7.09 -6.35 16.68
N TYR A 33 -6.29 -6.89 15.78
CA TYR A 33 -6.80 -7.81 14.79
C TYR A 33 -6.51 -9.26 15.15
N ASN A 34 -7.50 -9.94 15.73
CA ASN A 34 -7.47 -11.41 15.86
C ASN A 34 -8.24 -12.01 14.67
N PRO A 35 -7.55 -12.47 13.62
CA PRO A 35 -8.19 -12.92 12.38
C PRO A 35 -9.07 -14.15 12.57
N PHE A 36 -8.94 -14.85 13.72
CA PHE A 36 -9.64 -16.12 13.96
C PHE A 36 -11.01 -15.99 14.63
N PHE A 37 -11.38 -14.84 15.21
CA PHE A 37 -12.59 -14.75 16.04
C PHE A 37 -13.49 -13.51 15.81
N ALA A 38 -13.04 -12.51 15.10
CA ALA A 38 -13.87 -11.34 14.80
C ALA A 38 -14.42 -11.40 13.37
N LYS A 39 -15.75 -11.29 13.22
CA LYS A 39 -16.29 -10.98 11.89
C LYS A 39 -15.68 -9.67 11.44
N PRO A 40 -15.13 -9.59 10.20
CA PRO A 40 -14.57 -8.36 9.70
C PRO A 40 -15.64 -7.26 9.75
N GLN A 41 -15.33 -6.19 10.48
CA GLN A 41 -16.23 -5.04 10.55
C GLN A 41 -16.02 -4.16 9.32
N PRO A 42 -17.10 -3.63 8.72
CA PRO A 42 -16.96 -2.68 7.63
C PRO A 42 -16.18 -1.45 8.09
N LYS A 43 -15.15 -1.09 7.35
CA LYS A 43 -14.26 0.05 7.62
C LYS A 43 -14.10 0.90 6.37
N ALA A 44 -13.89 2.19 6.55
CA ALA A 44 -13.46 3.08 5.47
C ALA A 44 -11.94 3.23 5.53
N ASP A 45 -11.26 2.83 4.47
CA ASP A 45 -9.80 2.87 4.37
C ASP A 45 -9.35 4.06 3.52
N PHE A 46 -8.73 5.02 4.17
CA PHE A 46 -8.17 6.23 3.58
C PHE A 46 -6.89 6.62 4.31
N ALA A 47 -6.09 7.49 3.68
CA ALA A 47 -4.86 7.99 4.29
C ALA A 47 -5.17 8.91 5.48
N GLU A 48 -4.49 8.68 6.60
CA GLU A 48 -4.61 9.49 7.82
C GLU A 48 -3.48 10.53 7.89
N SER A 49 -3.76 11.66 8.57
CA SER A 49 -2.75 12.70 8.78
C SER A 49 -1.54 12.16 9.55
N TRP A 50 -0.32 12.44 9.03
CA TRP A 50 0.95 12.00 9.64
C TRP A 50 1.15 10.48 9.69
N GLN A 51 0.42 9.72 8.90
CA GLN A 51 0.57 8.27 8.84
C GLN A 51 1.96 7.87 8.35
N LEU A 52 2.68 7.07 9.17
CA LEU A 52 4.04 6.59 8.85
C LEU A 52 4.05 5.17 8.25
N SER A 53 2.92 4.48 8.25
CA SER A 53 2.77 3.11 7.79
C SER A 53 1.75 3.02 6.67
N PHE A 54 1.55 1.82 6.16
CA PHE A 54 0.51 1.53 5.17
C PHE A 54 -0.89 1.64 5.77
N GLN A 55 -1.89 1.74 4.89
CA GLN A 55 -3.28 1.53 5.26
C GLN A 55 -3.50 0.07 5.66
N ASP A 56 -4.57 -0.20 6.41
CA ASP A 56 -4.90 -1.57 6.79
C ASP A 56 -5.15 -2.44 5.54
N PRO A 57 -4.51 -3.61 5.42
CA PRO A 57 -4.67 -4.45 4.25
C PRO A 57 -6.09 -5.00 4.15
N ALA A 58 -6.61 -5.04 2.94
CA ALA A 58 -7.91 -5.62 2.64
C ALA A 58 -7.86 -6.69 1.55
N SER A 59 -6.65 -7.07 1.13
CA SER A 59 -6.40 -8.15 0.19
C SER A 59 -5.18 -8.97 0.60
N PRO A 60 -5.09 -10.26 0.21
CA PRO A 60 -3.89 -11.08 0.47
C PRO A 60 -2.63 -10.49 -0.16
N ILE A 61 -2.76 -9.82 -1.30
CA ILE A 61 -1.67 -9.15 -1.99
C ILE A 61 -1.10 -8.01 -1.14
N MET A 62 -1.98 -7.16 -0.57
CA MET A 62 -1.52 -6.06 0.28
C MET A 62 -0.88 -6.57 1.57
N GLU A 63 -1.37 -7.65 2.16
CA GLU A 63 -0.72 -8.32 3.29
C GLU A 63 0.69 -8.80 2.91
N GLY A 64 0.84 -9.39 1.72
CA GLY A 64 2.15 -9.81 1.19
C GLY A 64 3.10 -8.64 0.98
N ILE A 65 2.62 -7.50 0.46
CA ILE A 65 3.41 -6.28 0.26
C ILE A 65 3.90 -5.74 1.62
N ILE A 66 3.03 -5.67 2.61
CA ILE A 66 3.36 -5.18 3.96
C ILE A 66 4.41 -6.09 4.62
N ASN A 67 4.24 -7.41 4.53
CA ASN A 67 5.18 -8.36 5.11
C ASN A 67 6.56 -8.24 4.45
N LEU A 68 6.61 -8.23 3.12
CA LEU A 68 7.88 -8.03 2.39
C LEU A 68 8.55 -6.71 2.74
N HIS A 69 7.78 -5.63 2.85
CA HIS A 69 8.30 -4.33 3.27
C HIS A 69 8.92 -4.39 4.67
N HIS A 70 8.28 -5.07 5.64
CA HIS A 70 8.82 -5.18 6.99
C HIS A 70 10.12 -5.98 7.02
N ASP A 71 10.23 -7.05 6.23
CA ASP A 71 11.45 -7.85 6.11
C ASP A 71 12.60 -7.02 5.54
N ILE A 72 12.33 -6.25 4.48
CA ILE A 72 13.31 -5.34 3.88
C ILE A 72 13.71 -4.23 4.87
N MET A 73 12.75 -3.62 5.57
CA MET A 73 13.02 -2.55 6.54
C MET A 73 13.87 -3.04 7.71
N PHE A 74 13.67 -4.28 8.17
CA PHE A 74 14.52 -4.88 9.20
C PHE A 74 16.00 -4.90 8.75
N ILE A 75 16.25 -5.36 7.53
CA ILE A 75 17.61 -5.40 6.96
C ILE A 75 18.19 -3.99 6.77
N LEU A 76 17.39 -3.05 6.24
CA LEU A 76 17.82 -1.66 6.01
C LEU A 76 18.20 -0.96 7.31
N VAL A 77 17.41 -1.13 8.38
CA VAL A 77 17.73 -0.57 9.70
C VAL A 77 19.02 -1.18 10.25
N PHE A 78 19.19 -2.50 10.11
CA PHE A 78 20.42 -3.17 10.53
C PHE A 78 21.65 -2.60 9.81
N VAL A 79 21.59 -2.46 8.49
CA VAL A 79 22.68 -1.89 7.68
C VAL A 79 22.96 -0.43 8.07
N ALA A 80 21.92 0.38 8.24
CA ALA A 80 22.06 1.78 8.65
C ALA A 80 22.75 1.91 10.02
N VAL A 81 22.32 1.12 11.00
CA VAL A 81 22.94 1.09 12.34
C VAL A 81 24.38 0.63 12.26
N PHE A 82 24.69 -0.39 11.46
CA PHE A 82 26.05 -0.87 11.24
C PHE A 82 26.95 0.25 10.66
N VAL A 83 26.51 0.90 9.60
CA VAL A 83 27.28 1.98 8.95
C VAL A 83 27.52 3.15 9.91
N ILE A 84 26.47 3.63 10.61
CA ILE A 84 26.57 4.72 11.60
C ILE A 84 27.55 4.33 12.71
N THR A 85 27.50 3.08 13.18
CA THR A 85 28.39 2.58 14.23
C THR A 85 29.85 2.59 13.76
N VAL A 86 30.12 2.08 12.57
CA VAL A 86 31.49 2.09 11.99
C VAL A 86 32.01 3.53 11.84
N MET A 87 31.18 4.43 11.30
CA MET A 87 31.53 5.85 11.17
C MET A 87 31.85 6.49 12.52
N TYR A 88 31.03 6.24 13.54
CA TYR A 88 31.28 6.73 14.88
C TYR A 88 32.62 6.22 15.44
N PHE A 89 32.92 4.93 15.32
CA PHE A 89 34.18 4.36 15.76
C PHE A 89 35.37 4.98 15.02
N ILE A 90 35.28 5.22 13.72
CA ILE A 90 36.34 5.88 12.94
C ILE A 90 36.59 7.29 13.52
N ILE A 91 35.54 8.08 13.72
CA ILE A 91 35.69 9.45 14.22
C ILE A 91 36.35 9.47 15.61
N VAL A 92 35.83 8.63 16.53
CA VAL A 92 36.31 8.66 17.92
C VAL A 92 37.72 8.10 18.11
N HIS A 93 38.10 7.06 17.33
CA HIS A 93 39.38 6.40 17.55
C HIS A 93 40.52 6.90 16.63
N PHE A 94 40.17 7.56 15.54
CA PHE A 94 41.16 8.05 14.57
C PHE A 94 41.22 9.59 14.48
N GLU A 95 40.63 10.28 15.47
CA GLU A 95 40.77 11.72 15.59
C GLU A 95 42.23 12.08 15.86
N HIS A 96 42.81 12.93 14.99
CA HIS A 96 44.15 13.44 15.16
C HIS A 96 44.13 14.71 16.02
N THR A 97 44.64 14.60 17.26
CA THR A 97 44.83 15.75 18.15
C THR A 97 46.32 15.94 18.38
N GLU A 98 46.76 17.17 18.74
CA GLU A 98 48.17 17.46 19.04
C GLU A 98 48.76 16.62 20.19
N TYR A 99 47.91 16.06 21.03
CA TYR A 99 48.24 15.24 22.20
C TYR A 99 48.16 13.73 21.94
N THR A 100 47.70 13.29 20.78
CA THR A 100 47.70 11.85 20.45
C THR A 100 49.12 11.44 20.06
N PRO A 101 49.72 10.42 20.73
CA PRO A 101 50.99 9.88 20.30
C PRO A 101 50.85 9.43 18.84
N LYS A 102 51.86 9.71 18.01
CA LYS A 102 51.90 9.17 16.65
C LYS A 102 51.91 7.66 16.73
N PHE A 103 50.70 7.05 16.67
CA PHE A 103 50.61 5.61 16.50
C PHE A 103 51.23 5.26 15.16
N SER A 104 52.26 4.41 15.22
CA SER A 104 52.78 3.74 14.05
C SER A 104 51.75 2.76 13.57
N TYR A 105 50.75 3.23 12.78
CA TYR A 105 49.85 2.32 12.07
C TYR A 105 50.48 1.98 10.73
N GLU A 106 50.56 0.71 10.41
CA GLU A 106 50.83 0.30 9.05
C GLU A 106 49.69 0.77 8.17
N PRO A 107 49.96 1.57 7.11
CA PRO A 107 48.88 2.00 6.22
C PRO A 107 48.33 0.80 5.46
N LEU A 108 47.23 0.24 5.94
CA LEU A 108 46.50 -0.82 5.26
C LEU A 108 45.79 -0.21 4.06
N MET A 109 46.46 -0.14 2.90
CA MET A 109 45.87 0.46 1.70
C MET A 109 45.08 -0.53 0.86
N HIS A 110 45.24 -1.85 1.08
CA HIS A 110 44.58 -2.87 0.29
C HIS A 110 44.43 -4.17 1.10
N ASN A 111 43.20 -4.76 1.06
CA ASN A 111 42.91 -6.04 1.68
C ASN A 111 41.90 -6.84 0.85
N THR A 112 42.38 -7.70 -0.03
CA THR A 112 41.58 -8.51 -0.94
C THR A 112 40.52 -9.39 -0.22
N LYS A 113 40.84 -9.91 0.98
CA LYS A 113 39.89 -10.73 1.74
C LYS A 113 38.71 -9.89 2.23
N LEU A 114 39.00 -8.71 2.74
CA LEU A 114 37.93 -7.80 3.21
C LEU A 114 37.07 -7.32 2.04
N GLU A 115 37.68 -6.98 0.90
CA GLU A 115 36.96 -6.59 -0.32
C GLU A 115 36.03 -7.69 -0.81
N PHE A 116 36.51 -8.93 -0.82
CA PHE A 116 35.68 -10.08 -1.16
C PHE A 116 34.48 -10.24 -0.21
N ILE A 117 34.70 -10.11 1.11
CA ILE A 117 33.63 -10.25 2.11
C ILE A 117 32.56 -9.17 1.94
N TRP A 118 32.97 -7.89 1.79
CA TRP A 118 31.99 -6.82 1.68
C TRP A 118 31.23 -6.81 0.36
N THR A 119 31.73 -7.49 -0.67
CA THR A 119 31.00 -7.73 -1.92
C THR A 119 30.07 -8.92 -1.79
N LEU A 120 30.54 -10.01 -1.18
CA LEU A 120 29.77 -11.24 -1.06
C LEU A 120 28.54 -11.08 -0.13
N VAL A 121 28.70 -10.44 1.03
CA VAL A 121 27.62 -10.29 2.02
C VAL A 121 26.41 -9.55 1.47
N PRO A 122 26.51 -8.37 0.84
CA PRO A 122 25.39 -7.72 0.19
C PRO A 122 24.75 -8.56 -0.93
N CYS A 123 25.54 -9.27 -1.73
CA CYS A 123 25.00 -10.18 -2.75
C CYS A 123 24.15 -11.28 -2.15
N LEU A 124 24.57 -11.89 -1.04
CA LEU A 124 23.77 -12.90 -0.33
C LEU A 124 22.49 -12.32 0.24
N ILE A 125 22.52 -11.11 0.81
CA ILE A 125 21.33 -10.43 1.32
C ILE A 125 20.32 -10.18 0.17
N LEU A 126 20.77 -9.66 -0.96
CA LEU A 126 19.90 -9.44 -2.12
C LEU A 126 19.32 -10.75 -2.66
N MET A 127 20.10 -11.83 -2.67
CA MET A 127 19.61 -13.15 -3.10
C MET A 127 18.52 -13.69 -2.17
N LEU A 128 18.66 -13.51 -0.86
CA LEU A 128 17.63 -13.89 0.12
C LEU A 128 16.34 -13.07 -0.05
N LEU A 129 16.45 -11.77 -0.32
CA LEU A 129 15.30 -10.89 -0.55
C LEU A 129 14.61 -11.15 -1.90
N ALA A 130 15.34 -11.64 -2.90
CA ALA A 130 14.78 -11.92 -4.22
C ALA A 130 13.71 -13.03 -4.18
N MET A 131 13.88 -14.04 -3.33
CA MET A 131 12.94 -15.18 -3.27
C MET A 131 11.51 -14.76 -2.88
N PRO A 132 11.26 -14.08 -1.74
CA PRO A 132 9.91 -13.62 -1.40
C PRO A 132 9.40 -12.54 -2.36
N SER A 133 10.28 -11.71 -2.91
CA SER A 133 9.92 -10.69 -3.91
C SER A 133 9.38 -11.33 -5.20
N PHE A 134 10.05 -12.33 -5.74
CA PHE A 134 9.55 -13.05 -6.92
C PHE A 134 8.25 -13.79 -6.63
N ALA A 135 8.13 -14.45 -5.47
CA ALA A 135 6.89 -15.11 -5.08
C ALA A 135 5.70 -14.13 -5.07
N LEU A 136 5.90 -12.92 -4.56
CA LEU A 136 4.87 -11.89 -4.53
C LEU A 136 4.53 -11.38 -5.95
N ILE A 137 5.53 -11.13 -6.80
CA ILE A 137 5.31 -10.70 -8.20
C ILE A 137 4.52 -11.76 -8.97
N TYR A 138 4.89 -13.02 -8.87
CA TYR A 138 4.14 -14.09 -9.55
C TYR A 138 2.72 -14.26 -9.00
N SER A 139 2.49 -14.01 -7.71
CA SER A 139 1.14 -14.04 -7.14
C SER A 139 0.24 -12.90 -7.64
N LEU A 140 0.81 -11.77 -8.04
CA LEU A 140 0.07 -10.66 -8.67
C LEU A 140 -0.43 -11.02 -10.08
N ASP A 141 0.34 -11.83 -10.80
CA ASP A 141 0.01 -12.25 -12.17
C ASP A 141 -0.90 -13.50 -12.21
N ASP A 142 -1.15 -14.12 -11.06
CA ASP A 142 -2.01 -15.31 -10.99
C ASP A 142 -3.47 -14.92 -11.21
N MET A 143 -3.99 -15.30 -12.37
CA MET A 143 -5.38 -15.09 -12.77
C MET A 143 -6.22 -16.28 -12.34
N ALA A 144 -6.59 -16.33 -11.05
CA ALA A 144 -7.59 -17.29 -10.58
C ALA A 144 -8.89 -17.17 -11.39
N THR A 145 -9.69 -18.23 -11.42
CA THR A 145 -11.00 -18.19 -12.09
C THR A 145 -11.85 -17.08 -11.47
N ALA A 146 -12.01 -15.99 -12.20
CA ALA A 146 -12.75 -14.83 -11.72
C ALA A 146 -14.25 -15.10 -11.80
N LYS A 147 -14.97 -14.78 -10.71
CA LYS A 147 -16.43 -14.84 -10.67
C LYS A 147 -17.07 -13.67 -11.42
N MET A 148 -16.41 -12.52 -11.41
CA MET A 148 -16.87 -11.29 -12.05
C MET A 148 -15.71 -10.60 -12.77
N THR A 149 -16.03 -9.98 -13.91
CA THR A 149 -15.10 -9.13 -14.64
C THR A 149 -15.61 -7.69 -14.66
N ILE A 150 -14.73 -6.75 -14.33
CA ILE A 150 -15.00 -5.30 -14.37
C ILE A 150 -14.01 -4.68 -15.33
N LYS A 151 -14.49 -3.79 -16.20
CA LYS A 151 -13.62 -2.98 -17.04
C LYS A 151 -13.60 -1.53 -16.50
N VAL A 152 -12.40 -1.01 -16.31
CA VAL A 152 -12.10 0.32 -15.82
C VAL A 152 -11.50 1.13 -16.95
N ILE A 153 -12.06 2.28 -17.25
CA ILE A 153 -11.64 3.15 -18.33
C ILE A 153 -11.29 4.51 -17.76
N GLY A 154 -10.04 4.94 -17.94
CA GLY A 154 -9.58 6.28 -17.57
C GLY A 154 -9.92 7.32 -18.60
N HIS A 155 -10.37 8.47 -18.12
CA HIS A 155 -10.66 9.66 -18.91
C HIS A 155 -10.09 10.91 -18.24
N GLN A 156 -9.94 12.00 -18.95
CA GLN A 156 -9.61 13.31 -18.39
C GLN A 156 -10.89 14.01 -17.94
N TRP A 157 -11.27 14.07 -16.66
CA TRP A 157 -10.63 13.53 -15.46
C TRP A 157 -11.69 12.81 -14.62
N TYR A 158 -12.00 11.59 -14.98
CA TYR A 158 -12.98 10.73 -14.31
C TYR A 158 -12.72 9.27 -14.69
N TRP A 159 -13.42 8.36 -14.03
CA TRP A 159 -13.38 6.94 -14.35
C TRP A 159 -14.72 6.45 -14.85
N THR A 160 -14.72 5.60 -15.89
CA THR A 160 -15.91 4.84 -16.30
C THR A 160 -15.73 3.38 -15.89
N TYR A 161 -16.76 2.81 -15.31
CA TYR A 161 -16.82 1.40 -14.93
C TYR A 161 -17.85 0.66 -15.74
N GLU A 162 -17.46 -0.50 -16.31
CA GLU A 162 -18.35 -1.39 -17.05
C GLU A 162 -18.36 -2.74 -16.34
N TYR A 163 -19.54 -3.20 -15.90
CA TYR A 163 -19.72 -4.54 -15.34
C TYR A 163 -19.82 -5.56 -16.48
N GLY A 164 -18.97 -6.58 -16.43
CA GLY A 164 -18.93 -7.68 -17.39
C GLY A 164 -19.74 -8.90 -16.94
N GLU A 165 -19.39 -10.06 -17.48
CA GLU A 165 -20.06 -11.33 -17.20
C GLU A 165 -19.79 -11.83 -15.76
N ILE A 166 -20.82 -12.47 -15.17
CA ILE A 166 -20.72 -13.23 -13.94
C ILE A 166 -20.57 -14.72 -14.33
N ALA A 167 -19.52 -15.38 -13.85
CA ALA A 167 -19.14 -16.72 -14.32
C ALA A 167 -20.15 -17.82 -14.00
N ASP A 168 -20.94 -17.67 -12.91
CA ASP A 168 -21.87 -18.73 -12.48
C ASP A 168 -23.18 -18.78 -13.27
N ASP A 169 -23.62 -17.65 -13.87
CA ASP A 169 -24.91 -17.55 -14.54
C ASP A 169 -24.81 -17.25 -16.05
N ASN A 170 -23.61 -17.00 -16.59
CA ASN A 170 -23.43 -16.41 -17.94
C ASN A 170 -24.33 -15.19 -18.18
N THR A 171 -24.79 -14.54 -17.13
CA THR A 171 -25.61 -13.35 -17.20
C THR A 171 -24.72 -12.12 -17.19
N LEU A 172 -24.71 -11.40 -18.29
CA LEU A 172 -24.24 -10.03 -18.32
C LEU A 172 -25.09 -9.22 -17.32
N LEU A 173 -24.44 -8.48 -16.43
CA LEU A 173 -25.14 -7.43 -15.71
C LEU A 173 -25.52 -6.34 -16.72
N THR A 174 -26.64 -6.57 -17.39
CA THR A 174 -27.16 -5.66 -18.39
C THR A 174 -28.17 -4.70 -17.75
N ASP A 175 -28.17 -3.48 -18.24
CA ASP A 175 -29.26 -2.55 -17.95
C ASP A 175 -30.57 -3.13 -18.53
N PRO A 176 -31.62 -3.33 -17.70
CA PRO A 176 -32.88 -3.91 -18.17
C PRO A 176 -33.54 -3.16 -19.32
N SER A 177 -33.23 -1.85 -19.47
CA SER A 177 -33.81 -0.99 -20.52
C SER A 177 -33.08 -1.05 -21.86
N THR A 178 -31.76 -1.32 -21.84
CA THR A 178 -30.92 -1.20 -23.03
C THR A 178 -30.28 -2.52 -23.48
N GLN A 179 -30.33 -3.56 -22.66
CA GLN A 179 -29.63 -4.84 -22.87
C GLN A 179 -28.12 -4.70 -23.09
N LYS A 180 -27.54 -3.57 -22.65
CA LYS A 180 -26.09 -3.30 -22.69
C LYS A 180 -25.48 -3.59 -21.32
N PRO A 181 -24.16 -3.87 -21.26
CA PRO A 181 -23.46 -3.94 -19.98
C PRO A 181 -23.76 -2.69 -19.15
N LYS A 182 -24.02 -2.88 -17.85
CA LYS A 182 -24.23 -1.75 -16.94
C LYS A 182 -22.94 -0.97 -16.83
N ASN A 183 -22.95 0.25 -17.34
CA ASN A 183 -21.83 1.18 -17.24
C ASN A 183 -22.26 2.46 -16.54
N PHE A 184 -21.30 3.13 -15.92
CA PHE A 184 -21.51 4.42 -15.28
C PHE A 184 -20.19 5.17 -15.15
N ASP A 185 -20.30 6.49 -15.08
CA ASP A 185 -19.19 7.39 -14.83
C ASP A 185 -19.10 7.71 -13.34
N SER A 186 -17.89 7.93 -12.86
CA SER A 186 -17.56 8.23 -11.48
C SER A 186 -16.72 9.49 -11.43
N TYR A 187 -17.32 10.59 -10.95
CA TYR A 187 -16.71 11.90 -10.80
C TYR A 187 -16.45 12.24 -9.35
N MET A 188 -15.38 12.97 -9.10
CA MET A 188 -15.12 13.55 -7.79
C MET A 188 -16.24 14.53 -7.39
N ILE A 189 -16.67 14.46 -6.15
CA ILE A 189 -17.61 15.46 -5.60
C ILE A 189 -16.82 16.73 -5.28
N SER A 190 -17.27 17.86 -5.83
CA SER A 190 -16.63 19.16 -5.61
C SER A 190 -16.70 19.61 -4.14
N GLU A 191 -15.70 20.39 -3.70
CA GLU A 191 -15.62 20.92 -2.34
C GLU A 191 -16.84 21.76 -1.96
N ASP A 192 -17.36 22.56 -2.88
CA ASP A 192 -18.54 23.40 -2.66
C ASP A 192 -19.77 22.57 -2.22
N ASN A 193 -19.86 21.33 -2.69
CA ASN A 193 -20.91 20.39 -2.29
C ASN A 193 -20.63 19.71 -0.94
N LEU A 194 -19.37 19.69 -0.47
CA LEU A 194 -18.96 19.06 0.79
C LEU A 194 -18.97 20.05 1.95
N GLU A 195 -18.65 21.32 1.72
CA GLU A 195 -18.49 22.34 2.77
C GLU A 195 -19.81 22.81 3.38
N ALA A 196 -20.92 22.70 2.66
CA ALA A 196 -22.21 23.00 3.23
C ALA A 196 -22.69 21.89 4.17
N PRO A 197 -22.82 22.11 5.50
CA PRO A 197 -23.20 21.06 6.46
C PRO A 197 -24.53 20.36 6.12
N ALA A 198 -25.44 21.08 5.46
CA ALA A 198 -26.71 20.54 4.99
C ALA A 198 -26.53 19.58 3.79
N ASN A 199 -25.62 19.92 2.88
CA ASN A 199 -25.33 19.11 1.69
C ASN A 199 -24.53 17.86 2.05
N ALA A 200 -23.53 17.96 2.92
CA ALA A 200 -22.79 16.81 3.42
C ALA A 200 -23.69 15.80 4.12
N LYS A 201 -24.64 16.26 4.96
CA LYS A 201 -25.65 15.39 5.60
C LYS A 201 -26.62 14.79 4.59
N LYS A 202 -27.04 15.55 3.58
CA LYS A 202 -27.93 15.07 2.50
C LYS A 202 -27.22 14.01 1.68
N LEU A 203 -25.97 14.29 1.28
CA LEU A 203 -25.13 13.36 0.52
C LEU A 203 -24.87 12.08 1.31
N ALA A 204 -24.48 12.17 2.57
CA ALA A 204 -24.31 11.02 3.45
C ALA A 204 -25.59 10.17 3.57
N ARG A 205 -26.77 10.81 3.63
CA ARG A 205 -28.07 10.09 3.63
C ARG A 205 -28.35 9.44 2.27
N GLN A 206 -28.03 10.09 1.16
CA GLN A 206 -28.22 9.54 -0.19
C GLN A 206 -27.30 8.34 -0.42
N LEU A 207 -26.03 8.45 -0.04
CA LEU A 207 -25.07 7.36 -0.13
C LEU A 207 -25.49 6.18 0.74
N LYS A 208 -25.97 6.45 1.95
CA LYS A 208 -26.51 5.40 2.84
C LYS A 208 -27.80 4.77 2.32
N ALA A 209 -28.66 5.53 1.66
CA ALA A 209 -29.94 5.03 1.11
C ALA A 209 -29.73 4.20 -0.17
N ASN A 210 -28.73 4.54 -0.96
CA ASN A 210 -28.41 3.82 -2.20
C ASN A 210 -27.61 2.54 -1.98
N HIS A 211 -26.96 2.44 -0.84
CA HIS A 211 -26.07 1.33 -0.50
C HIS A 211 -26.49 0.73 0.85
N ASN A 212 -26.87 -0.54 0.87
CA ASN A 212 -27.32 -1.25 2.07
C ASN A 212 -26.20 -1.56 3.09
N VAL A 213 -25.04 -0.91 2.96
CA VAL A 213 -23.87 -1.14 3.83
C VAL A 213 -23.98 -0.26 5.07
N MET A 214 -24.14 -0.88 6.24
CA MET A 214 -24.08 -0.20 7.54
C MET A 214 -22.62 0.11 7.90
N ILE A 215 -22.10 1.25 7.46
CA ILE A 215 -20.83 1.78 7.95
C ILE A 215 -21.15 2.77 9.07
N PRO A 216 -20.61 2.54 10.29
CA PRO A 216 -20.98 3.34 11.47
C PRO A 216 -20.69 4.83 11.34
N GLU A 217 -19.69 5.22 10.54
CA GLU A 217 -19.33 6.61 10.29
C GLU A 217 -19.11 6.84 8.80
N LEU A 218 -20.14 7.28 8.09
CA LEU A 218 -19.99 7.76 6.72
C LEU A 218 -19.34 9.14 6.77
N ARG A 219 -18.03 9.19 6.77
CA ARG A 219 -17.28 10.43 6.54
C ARG A 219 -17.27 10.68 5.04
N VAL A 220 -17.79 11.81 4.63
CA VAL A 220 -17.60 12.31 3.27
C VAL A 220 -16.18 12.91 3.23
N LEU A 221 -15.29 12.25 2.50
CA LEU A 221 -13.88 12.60 2.49
C LEU A 221 -13.59 13.61 1.36
N ARG A 222 -13.00 14.74 1.73
CA ARG A 222 -12.55 15.76 0.78
C ARG A 222 -11.59 15.15 -0.23
N LEU A 223 -11.78 15.44 -1.53
CA LEU A 223 -10.98 14.99 -2.69
C LEU A 223 -10.96 13.46 -2.93
N LEU A 224 -11.67 12.67 -2.15
CA LEU A 224 -11.72 11.21 -2.30
C LEU A 224 -13.13 10.70 -2.62
N GLU A 225 -14.16 11.46 -2.27
CA GLU A 225 -15.53 11.01 -2.47
C GLU A 225 -15.98 11.23 -3.91
N VAL A 226 -16.80 10.29 -4.40
CA VAL A 226 -17.34 10.28 -5.76
C VAL A 226 -18.87 10.23 -5.75
N ASP A 227 -19.47 10.66 -6.85
CA ASP A 227 -20.92 10.61 -7.06
C ASP A 227 -21.45 9.18 -7.21
N ASN A 228 -20.69 8.32 -7.90
CA ASN A 228 -21.02 6.92 -8.13
C ASN A 228 -19.83 6.03 -7.71
N ARG A 229 -20.03 5.24 -6.65
CA ARG A 229 -19.02 4.29 -6.17
C ARG A 229 -19.05 3.00 -6.97
N LEU A 230 -17.88 2.40 -7.18
CA LEU A 230 -17.76 1.05 -7.75
C LEU A 230 -18.15 0.02 -6.67
N ILE A 231 -19.20 -0.75 -6.90
CA ILE A 231 -19.69 -1.77 -5.97
C ILE A 231 -19.11 -3.12 -6.37
N LEU A 232 -18.40 -3.79 -5.45
CA LEU A 232 -17.79 -5.08 -5.67
C LEU A 232 -18.20 -6.09 -4.59
N PRO A 233 -18.33 -7.38 -4.92
CA PRO A 233 -18.48 -8.42 -3.91
C PRO A 233 -17.18 -8.60 -3.11
N TRP A 234 -17.27 -8.89 -1.83
CA TRP A 234 -16.13 -9.32 -1.02
C TRP A 234 -16.06 -10.86 -0.96
N ASN A 235 -14.89 -11.40 -0.65
CA ASN A 235 -14.62 -12.84 -0.57
C ASN A 235 -14.81 -13.60 -1.90
N GLU A 236 -14.62 -12.89 -3.02
CA GLU A 236 -14.74 -13.44 -4.36
C GLU A 236 -13.57 -12.96 -5.24
N HIS A 237 -13.15 -13.80 -6.19
CA HIS A 237 -12.15 -13.41 -7.19
C HIS A 237 -12.76 -12.55 -8.28
N ILE A 238 -12.20 -11.37 -8.47
CA ILE A 238 -12.65 -10.39 -9.45
C ILE A 238 -11.52 -10.13 -10.43
N ARG A 239 -11.81 -10.13 -11.72
CA ARG A 239 -10.89 -9.67 -12.76
C ARG A 239 -11.18 -8.21 -13.05
N ILE A 240 -10.16 -7.37 -12.96
CA ILE A 240 -10.25 -5.96 -13.35
C ILE A 240 -9.44 -5.76 -14.61
N MET A 241 -10.09 -5.31 -15.69
CA MET A 241 -9.47 -4.94 -16.95
C MET A 241 -9.38 -3.41 -17.01
N ILE A 242 -8.19 -2.88 -17.30
CA ILE A 242 -7.90 -1.46 -17.17
C ILE A 242 -7.35 -0.91 -18.48
N THR A 243 -7.94 0.16 -18.97
CA THR A 243 -7.53 0.90 -20.16
C THR A 243 -7.82 2.38 -20.03
N SER A 244 -7.45 3.15 -21.04
CA SER A 244 -7.77 4.59 -21.16
C SER A 244 -8.25 4.91 -22.56
N THR A 245 -8.98 6.02 -22.71
CA THR A 245 -9.44 6.52 -24.02
C THR A 245 -8.62 7.69 -24.54
N ASP A 246 -7.87 8.36 -23.68
CA ASP A 246 -7.19 9.62 -24.02
C ASP A 246 -5.68 9.58 -23.70
N VAL A 247 -5.29 9.83 -22.48
CA VAL A 247 -3.90 9.84 -22.02
C VAL A 247 -3.63 8.69 -21.06
N LEU A 248 -2.40 8.58 -20.59
CA LEU A 248 -2.05 7.62 -19.53
C LEU A 248 -2.72 8.04 -18.22
N HIS A 249 -3.30 7.07 -17.54
CA HIS A 249 -3.77 7.14 -16.15
C HIS A 249 -3.25 5.94 -15.37
N SER A 250 -3.44 5.87 -14.08
CA SER A 250 -3.13 4.69 -13.28
C SER A 250 -4.20 4.49 -12.22
N TRP A 251 -4.83 3.33 -12.24
CA TRP A 251 -5.85 2.95 -11.27
C TRP A 251 -5.20 2.30 -10.06
N ALA A 252 -5.26 3.00 -8.91
CA ALA A 252 -4.55 2.59 -7.71
C ALA A 252 -5.42 2.70 -6.46
N VAL A 253 -5.48 1.60 -5.69
CA VAL A 253 -6.19 1.51 -4.40
C VAL A 253 -5.24 0.90 -3.36
N PRO A 254 -4.62 1.74 -2.49
CA PRO A 254 -3.54 1.32 -1.61
C PRO A 254 -3.91 0.20 -0.65
N SER A 255 -5.08 0.23 -0.02
CA SER A 255 -5.53 -0.81 0.92
C SER A 255 -5.75 -2.18 0.27
N LEU A 256 -5.99 -2.21 -1.05
CA LEU A 256 -6.11 -3.43 -1.84
C LEU A 256 -4.79 -3.88 -2.47
N GLY A 257 -3.72 -3.07 -2.37
CA GLY A 257 -2.42 -3.36 -2.96
C GLY A 257 -2.40 -3.35 -4.48
N ILE A 258 -3.36 -2.66 -5.11
CA ILE A 258 -3.46 -2.60 -6.57
C ILE A 258 -2.94 -1.25 -7.06
N LYS A 259 -2.13 -1.33 -8.10
CA LYS A 259 -1.74 -0.20 -8.95
C LYS A 259 -1.45 -0.72 -10.35
N MET A 260 -2.23 -0.25 -11.32
CA MET A 260 -2.11 -0.66 -12.70
C MET A 260 -2.35 0.51 -13.65
N ASP A 261 -1.45 0.70 -14.58
CA ASP A 261 -1.55 1.78 -15.56
C ASP A 261 -2.67 1.53 -16.57
N ALA A 262 -3.44 2.57 -16.82
CA ALA A 262 -4.48 2.63 -17.85
C ALA A 262 -3.88 3.25 -19.11
N CYS A 263 -3.45 2.42 -20.05
CA CYS A 263 -2.80 2.85 -21.29
C CYS A 263 -3.80 2.88 -22.44
N PRO A 264 -3.86 3.95 -23.25
CA PRO A 264 -4.65 3.97 -24.48
C PRO A 264 -4.23 2.85 -25.43
N GLY A 265 -5.21 2.13 -25.99
CA GLY A 265 -4.96 1.03 -26.93
C GLY A 265 -4.43 -0.27 -26.33
N ARG A 266 -4.22 -0.33 -25.01
CA ARG A 266 -3.80 -1.53 -24.27
C ARG A 266 -4.82 -1.87 -23.19
N LEU A 267 -5.18 -3.14 -23.08
CA LEU A 267 -6.04 -3.64 -22.03
C LEU A 267 -5.19 -4.41 -21.01
N ASN A 268 -4.85 -3.77 -19.91
CA ASN A 268 -4.17 -4.39 -18.77
C ASN A 268 -5.18 -5.14 -17.92
N GLN A 269 -4.72 -6.14 -17.16
CA GLN A 269 -5.58 -6.87 -16.24
C GLN A 269 -4.89 -7.13 -14.91
N VAL A 270 -5.69 -7.19 -13.85
CA VAL A 270 -5.24 -7.53 -12.50
C VAL A 270 -6.31 -8.36 -11.80
N SER A 271 -5.89 -9.33 -11.00
CA SER A 271 -6.76 -10.11 -10.13
C SER A 271 -6.95 -9.39 -8.80
N LEU A 272 -8.17 -9.35 -8.30
CA LEU A 272 -8.52 -8.78 -7.02
C LEU A 272 -9.30 -9.78 -6.18
N PHE A 273 -8.92 -9.91 -4.91
CA PHE A 273 -9.66 -10.62 -3.89
C PHE A 273 -9.76 -9.72 -2.65
N ILE A 274 -10.98 -9.39 -2.24
CA ILE A 274 -11.22 -8.49 -1.11
C ILE A 274 -11.58 -9.33 0.12
N ASN A 275 -10.76 -9.28 1.18
CA ASN A 275 -10.89 -10.12 2.37
C ASN A 275 -12.01 -9.68 3.32
N ARG A 276 -12.42 -8.42 3.27
CA ARG A 276 -13.37 -7.84 4.21
C ARG A 276 -14.26 -6.78 3.56
N PRO A 277 -15.49 -6.60 4.07
CA PRO A 277 -16.34 -5.52 3.61
C PRO A 277 -15.79 -4.16 4.06
N GLY A 278 -16.08 -3.11 3.27
CA GLY A 278 -15.64 -1.75 3.56
C GLY A 278 -15.78 -0.80 2.39
N ILE A 279 -15.27 0.41 2.59
CA ILE A 279 -15.08 1.42 1.55
C ILE A 279 -13.57 1.62 1.38
N PHE A 280 -13.09 1.54 0.16
CA PHE A 280 -11.68 1.65 -0.18
C PHE A 280 -11.47 2.82 -1.13
N TYR A 281 -10.59 3.74 -0.73
CA TYR A 281 -10.30 4.93 -1.50
C TYR A 281 -8.96 4.81 -2.21
N GLY A 282 -8.92 5.35 -3.43
CA GLY A 282 -7.72 5.43 -4.25
C GLY A 282 -7.68 6.71 -5.05
N GLN A 283 -6.58 6.91 -5.75
CA GLN A 283 -6.35 8.10 -6.58
C GLN A 283 -5.64 7.70 -7.87
N CYS A 284 -5.81 8.48 -8.93
CA CYS A 284 -5.02 8.34 -10.14
C CYS A 284 -3.53 8.49 -9.80
N SER A 285 -2.70 7.54 -10.26
CA SER A 285 -1.28 7.45 -9.92
C SER A 285 -0.34 7.63 -11.13
N GLU A 286 -0.86 8.12 -12.27
CA GLU A 286 -0.08 8.53 -13.45
C GLU A 286 -0.52 9.92 -13.90
N ILE A 287 0.45 10.81 -14.12
CA ILE A 287 0.18 12.21 -14.49
C ILE A 287 -0.64 12.30 -15.79
N CYS A 288 -1.84 12.88 -15.72
CA CYS A 288 -2.78 12.92 -16.83
C CYS A 288 -3.29 14.34 -17.16
N GLY A 289 -2.72 15.37 -16.58
CA GLY A 289 -3.05 16.77 -16.86
C GLY A 289 -3.42 17.59 -15.63
N ILE A 290 -4.12 18.70 -15.82
CA ILE A 290 -4.36 19.72 -14.78
C ILE A 290 -5.20 19.19 -13.60
N ASN A 291 -6.17 18.32 -13.86
CA ASN A 291 -7.04 17.74 -12.83
C ASN A 291 -6.61 16.32 -12.42
N HIS A 292 -5.32 15.98 -12.58
CA HIS A 292 -4.80 14.66 -12.18
C HIS A 292 -5.12 14.29 -10.73
N ALA A 293 -5.06 15.23 -9.81
CA ALA A 293 -5.37 15.01 -8.39
C ALA A 293 -6.88 14.92 -8.08
N PHE A 294 -7.75 15.21 -9.05
CA PHE A 294 -9.18 15.39 -8.88
C PHE A 294 -10.02 14.32 -9.60
N MET A 295 -9.47 13.11 -9.73
CA MET A 295 -10.15 11.93 -10.25
C MET A 295 -9.91 10.72 -9.31
N PRO A 296 -10.55 10.74 -8.13
CA PRO A 296 -10.40 9.69 -7.14
C PRO A 296 -11.12 8.40 -7.56
N ILE A 297 -10.79 7.34 -6.81
CA ILE A 297 -11.38 6.01 -6.94
C ILE A 297 -12.07 5.69 -5.61
N CYS A 298 -13.31 5.25 -5.65
CA CYS A 298 -14.02 4.81 -4.46
C CYS A 298 -14.71 3.47 -4.74
N ILE A 299 -14.30 2.45 -3.99
CA ILE A 299 -14.87 1.09 -4.05
C ILE A 299 -15.66 0.85 -2.79
N GLU A 300 -16.86 0.33 -2.94
CA GLU A 300 -17.70 -0.13 -1.84
C GLU A 300 -17.97 -1.63 -2.01
N THR A 301 -17.87 -2.38 -0.93
CA THR A 301 -18.15 -3.82 -0.97
C THR A 301 -19.51 -4.12 -0.41
N ALA A 302 -20.24 -4.98 -1.11
CA ALA A 302 -21.60 -5.43 -0.74
C ALA A 302 -21.62 -6.92 -0.40
#